data_a7d5457f4933db61f0290ca3faf36b81
#
_entry.id   a7d5457f4933db61f0290ca3faf36b81
#
_cell.length_a   1.000
_cell.length_b   1.000
_cell.length_c   1.000
_cell.angle_alpha   90.00
_cell.angle_beta   90.00
_cell.angle_gamma   90.00
#
_symmetry.space_group_name_H-M   'P 1'
#
loop_
_entity.id
_entity.type
_entity.pdbx_description
1 polymer ?
#
loop_
_entity_poly.entity_id
_entity_poly.type
_entity_poly.pdbx_seq_one_letter_code
_entity_poly.pdbx_strand_id
1 'polypeptide(L)'
;MGIFGALNTSVAGLRAQSFALENISGNIANSQTTAFKRIDTSFLDLIPETGVNDQKAGSVQTASRATNTVQGDVQSAAVSTYMAISGDGFFVVQKPGSFTDNSPIFNGVDNYTRRGDFTLDKNGYLVNGAGYYLEGIPIDPTTGNVTGSNPQVLKFGSDFLPAQPTTTVTYRANLASYPLTTKHDTSIPGSELLNVGDFSVNPSTVGTPPLPYLDNATSGASVNSALTTPTDINGSTVLTSAANTNSLSTGFAIGDTITVNGTPITFTDASTAPTPGVNDATHIPIDSTMDQLLDKIDGLSGNVSLSSTITNGSVVLHTGLANNLTVSSSNATAFAAMGFSGPVAVNRLGGGTAGAGTVVGSDAATFISESISGGATTGYDISGSPVSIQFRWSKMDSSTLGPGHTDKWNLFYQTDPNATGSATAWQNVGTDFTFSASGQLTPPVASITLTAPTISGITLGNVTVNFGVSGLTSFADANGNAQVNDIHQDGFPAGSLQTVAIGDNGRVVGNYSNGRNIDLAQITLATFNGANFLKRIDGGAFEVTDQSGAAIFGKGGTITGSALEGSNSDIADEFTKLIVTQQAYSANTKVITTANQMAQDLLNVLR
;
A
#
# COMPACT_ATOMS: atom_id res chain seq x y z
N MET A 1 -26.80 33.08 74.14
CA MET A 1 -26.00 31.84 74.45
C MET A 1 -25.28 32.07 75.78
N GLY A 2 -25.40 31.14 76.73
CA GLY A 2 -24.56 31.19 77.91
C GLY A 2 -23.10 30.96 77.59
N ILE A 3 -22.15 31.34 78.41
CA ILE A 3 -20.70 31.20 78.26
C ILE A 3 -20.32 29.78 77.83
N PHE A 4 -20.99 28.77 78.37
CA PHE A 4 -20.79 27.38 78.00
C PHE A 4 -21.22 27.05 76.53
N GLY A 5 -22.27 27.67 76.02
CA GLY A 5 -22.68 27.55 74.65
C GLY A 5 -21.63 28.12 73.66
N ALA A 6 -21.10 29.30 73.99
CA ALA A 6 -20.03 29.93 73.21
C ALA A 6 -18.74 29.12 73.24
N LEU A 7 -18.36 28.53 74.39
CA LEU A 7 -17.24 27.61 74.52
C LEU A 7 -17.42 26.37 73.65
N ASN A 8 -18.57 25.72 73.68
CA ASN A 8 -18.84 24.49 72.93
C ASN A 8 -18.83 24.76 71.44
N THR A 9 -19.45 25.85 70.97
CA THR A 9 -19.42 26.26 69.56
C THR A 9 -17.97 26.56 69.08
N SER A 10 -17.18 27.26 69.94
CA SER A 10 -15.79 27.57 69.61
C SER A 10 -14.89 26.32 69.57
N VAL A 11 -15.11 25.37 70.49
CA VAL A 11 -14.40 24.06 70.42
C VAL A 11 -14.76 23.25 69.17
N ALA A 12 -16.05 23.27 68.82
CA ALA A 12 -16.46 22.62 67.51
C ALA A 12 -15.83 23.36 66.33
N GLY A 13 -15.79 24.69 66.35
CA GLY A 13 -15.09 25.48 65.32
C GLY A 13 -13.59 25.18 65.23
N LEU A 14 -12.90 25.06 66.40
CA LEU A 14 -11.48 24.67 66.42
C LEU A 14 -11.24 23.28 65.82
N ARG A 15 -12.06 22.30 66.13
CA ARG A 15 -12.00 20.97 65.58
C ARG A 15 -12.23 21.01 64.05
N ALA A 16 -13.20 21.80 63.63
CA ALA A 16 -13.53 21.97 62.21
C ALA A 16 -12.37 22.63 61.44
N GLN A 17 -11.75 23.69 62.01
CA GLN A 17 -10.59 24.31 61.36
C GLN A 17 -9.33 23.42 61.39
N SER A 18 -9.12 22.63 62.46
CA SER A 18 -8.05 21.65 62.53
C SER A 18 -8.17 20.59 61.44
N PHE A 19 -9.38 20.08 61.21
CA PHE A 19 -9.67 19.14 60.12
C PHE A 19 -9.44 19.77 58.75
N ALA A 20 -9.81 21.04 58.57
CA ALA A 20 -9.52 21.75 57.32
C ALA A 20 -8.02 21.95 57.10
N LEU A 21 -7.25 22.30 58.16
CA LEU A 21 -5.80 22.44 58.10
C LEU A 21 -5.12 21.10 57.72
N GLU A 22 -5.61 19.98 58.21
CA GLU A 22 -5.11 18.65 57.88
C GLU A 22 -5.30 18.36 56.39
N ASN A 23 -6.51 18.60 55.83
CA ASN A 23 -6.80 18.42 54.40
C ASN A 23 -5.94 19.35 53.53
N ILE A 24 -5.83 20.65 53.89
CA ILE A 24 -5.00 21.63 53.18
C ILE A 24 -3.53 21.19 53.17
N SER A 25 -2.99 20.78 54.32
CA SER A 25 -1.62 20.30 54.44
C SER A 25 -1.38 19.06 53.56
N GLY A 26 -2.34 18.13 53.54
CA GLY A 26 -2.31 16.96 52.67
C GLY A 26 -2.33 17.32 51.19
N ASN A 27 -3.14 18.31 50.80
CA ASN A 27 -3.22 18.81 49.43
C ASN A 27 -1.89 19.47 48.98
N ILE A 28 -1.29 20.29 49.83
CA ILE A 28 0.00 20.94 49.58
C ILE A 28 1.10 19.89 49.43
N ALA A 29 1.18 18.90 50.33
CA ALA A 29 2.17 17.85 50.27
C ALA A 29 2.10 17.02 48.99
N ASN A 30 0.91 16.88 48.42
CA ASN A 30 0.66 16.10 47.19
C ASN A 30 0.48 16.95 45.94
N SER A 31 0.82 18.23 45.96
CA SER A 31 0.69 19.12 44.81
C SER A 31 1.54 18.74 43.61
N GLN A 32 2.62 17.95 43.81
CA GLN A 32 3.50 17.41 42.77
C GLN A 32 3.23 15.92 42.49
N THR A 33 2.29 15.30 43.19
CA THR A 33 1.97 13.89 43.00
C THR A 33 1.11 13.70 41.74
N THR A 34 1.58 12.84 40.81
CA THR A 34 0.87 12.53 39.55
C THR A 34 -0.57 12.11 39.83
N ALA A 35 -1.51 12.75 39.12
CA ALA A 35 -2.96 12.51 39.18
C ALA A 35 -3.58 12.58 40.59
N PHE A 36 -2.94 13.26 41.52
CA PHE A 36 -3.52 13.47 42.84
C PHE A 36 -4.81 14.27 42.73
N LYS A 37 -5.83 13.88 43.50
CA LYS A 37 -7.10 14.58 43.61
C LYS A 37 -7.20 15.18 44.99
N ARG A 38 -7.31 16.51 45.11
CA ARG A 38 -7.41 17.22 46.38
C ARG A 38 -8.67 16.83 47.15
N ILE A 39 -8.63 17.01 48.44
CA ILE A 39 -9.77 16.85 49.33
C ILE A 39 -10.14 18.23 49.85
N ASP A 40 -11.34 18.67 49.55
CA ASP A 40 -11.90 19.89 50.12
C ASP A 40 -12.61 19.58 51.44
N THR A 41 -12.67 20.55 52.33
CA THR A 41 -13.45 20.47 53.59
C THR A 41 -14.80 21.12 53.39
N SER A 42 -15.87 20.39 53.63
CA SER A 42 -17.23 20.92 53.69
C SER A 42 -17.61 21.22 55.15
N PHE A 43 -18.09 22.41 55.39
CA PHE A 43 -18.60 22.84 56.71
C PHE A 43 -20.12 22.79 56.68
N LEU A 44 -20.71 22.09 57.64
CA LEU A 44 -22.15 21.96 57.83
C LEU A 44 -22.52 22.62 59.15
N ASP A 45 -23.48 23.53 59.14
CA ASP A 45 -24.01 24.10 60.37
C ASP A 45 -25.02 23.13 61.01
N LEU A 46 -24.90 22.97 62.31
CA LEU A 46 -25.81 22.17 63.11
C LEU A 46 -26.72 23.14 63.90
N ILE A 47 -27.92 23.35 63.38
CA ILE A 47 -28.92 24.22 64.06
C ILE A 47 -29.69 23.37 65.02
N PRO A 48 -29.74 23.75 66.34
CA PRO A 48 -30.62 23.07 67.30
C PRO A 48 -32.09 23.35 66.94
N GLU A 49 -32.90 22.31 67.05
CA GLU A 49 -34.34 22.40 66.77
C GLU A 49 -35.00 23.35 67.76
N THR A 50 -35.31 24.57 67.31
CA THR A 50 -35.92 25.64 68.09
C THR A 50 -37.08 26.28 67.33
N GLY A 51 -38.03 26.87 68.00
CA GLY A 51 -39.16 27.58 67.38
C GLY A 51 -38.70 28.70 66.42
N VAL A 52 -39.55 29.09 65.48
CA VAL A 52 -39.27 30.05 64.41
C VAL A 52 -38.75 31.41 64.91
N ASN A 53 -39.10 31.79 66.12
CA ASN A 53 -38.70 33.06 66.73
C ASN A 53 -37.51 32.97 67.74
N ASP A 54 -36.90 31.79 67.94
CA ASP A 54 -35.78 31.55 68.87
C ASP A 54 -34.63 30.77 68.18
N GLN A 55 -34.32 31.16 66.97
CA GLN A 55 -33.20 30.55 66.23
C GLN A 55 -31.87 30.95 66.85
N LYS A 56 -31.08 29.95 67.24
CA LYS A 56 -29.73 30.12 67.79
C LYS A 56 -28.71 29.64 66.84
N ALA A 57 -27.58 30.35 66.68
CA ALA A 57 -26.45 29.86 65.93
C ALA A 57 -25.99 28.52 66.52
N GLY A 58 -25.93 27.51 65.66
CA GLY A 58 -25.53 26.13 66.00
C GLY A 58 -24.02 25.96 66.06
N SER A 59 -23.61 24.71 66.23
CA SER A 59 -22.23 24.31 66.08
C SER A 59 -21.92 23.93 64.62
N VAL A 60 -20.65 23.74 64.27
CA VAL A 60 -20.21 23.34 62.96
C VAL A 60 -19.74 21.89 62.97
N GLN A 61 -20.12 21.11 61.94
CA GLN A 61 -19.56 19.79 61.62
C GLN A 61 -18.79 19.87 60.31
N THR A 62 -17.75 19.07 60.17
CA THR A 62 -16.96 18.98 58.96
C THR A 62 -17.09 17.61 58.32
N ALA A 63 -17.03 17.59 56.99
CA ALA A 63 -16.93 16.40 56.20
C ALA A 63 -15.89 16.59 55.08
N SER A 64 -15.22 15.53 54.69
CA SER A 64 -14.35 15.53 53.49
C SER A 64 -15.21 15.52 52.24
N ARG A 65 -14.84 16.35 51.26
CA ARG A 65 -15.42 16.37 49.92
C ARG A 65 -14.35 16.03 48.92
N ALA A 66 -14.48 14.87 48.26
CA ALA A 66 -13.59 14.47 47.19
C ALA A 66 -13.81 15.29 45.91
N THR A 67 -12.74 15.55 45.18
CA THR A 67 -12.74 16.25 43.89
C THR A 67 -12.26 15.34 42.76
N ASN A 68 -12.68 14.10 42.77
CA ASN A 68 -12.23 13.06 41.83
C ASN A 68 -12.58 13.35 40.36
N THR A 69 -13.63 14.15 40.13
CA THR A 69 -14.09 14.62 38.82
C THR A 69 -13.35 15.85 38.29
N VAL A 70 -12.58 16.53 39.14
CA VAL A 70 -11.83 17.73 38.74
C VAL A 70 -10.49 17.26 38.13
N GLN A 71 -10.29 17.57 36.86
CA GLN A 71 -9.06 17.24 36.14
C GLN A 71 -7.90 18.14 36.59
N GLY A 72 -6.70 17.57 36.70
CA GLY A 72 -5.44 18.30 36.82
C GLY A 72 -4.88 18.70 35.45
N ASP A 73 -3.82 19.50 35.45
CA ASP A 73 -3.15 19.89 34.21
C ASP A 73 -2.54 18.67 33.51
N VAL A 74 -2.81 18.54 32.20
CA VAL A 74 -2.21 17.49 31.38
C VAL A 74 -0.94 18.03 30.74
N GLN A 75 0.18 17.37 31.01
CA GLN A 75 1.50 17.74 30.51
C GLN A 75 2.08 16.62 29.64
N SER A 76 2.79 16.99 28.55
CA SER A 76 3.47 16.02 27.71
C SER A 76 4.63 15.36 28.45
N ALA A 77 4.85 14.06 28.18
CA ALA A 77 5.91 13.26 28.77
C ALA A 77 6.76 12.60 27.69
N ALA A 78 8.04 12.35 28.00
CA ALA A 78 8.98 11.74 27.04
C ALA A 78 8.81 10.22 26.92
N VAL A 79 8.06 9.58 27.81
CA VAL A 79 7.88 8.12 27.83
C VAL A 79 6.63 7.76 27.04
N SER A 80 6.78 6.92 26.01
CA SER A 80 5.70 6.55 25.08
C SER A 80 4.58 5.70 25.69
N THR A 81 4.82 5.11 26.86
CA THR A 81 3.80 4.34 27.60
C THR A 81 3.04 5.15 28.65
N TYR A 82 3.43 6.42 28.85
CA TYR A 82 2.69 7.32 29.72
C TYR A 82 1.41 7.80 29.04
N MET A 83 0.36 7.99 29.83
CA MET A 83 -0.93 8.44 29.31
C MET A 83 -1.71 9.26 30.31
N ALA A 84 -2.55 10.14 29.82
CA ALA A 84 -3.49 10.94 30.60
C ALA A 84 -4.91 10.78 30.06
N ILE A 85 -5.89 10.99 30.93
CA ILE A 85 -7.30 11.03 30.53
C ILE A 85 -7.72 12.49 30.41
N SER A 86 -8.25 12.86 29.25
CA SER A 86 -8.91 14.14 29.04
C SER A 86 -10.42 13.96 29.16
N GLY A 87 -11.03 14.60 30.19
CA GLY A 87 -12.43 14.40 30.51
C GLY A 87 -12.66 13.39 31.65
N ASP A 88 -13.87 12.82 31.71
CA ASP A 88 -14.29 11.91 32.78
C ASP A 88 -13.78 10.47 32.55
N GLY A 89 -13.52 9.75 33.63
CA GLY A 89 -13.15 8.32 33.59
C GLY A 89 -11.92 8.03 34.44
N PHE A 90 -11.60 6.75 34.56
CA PHE A 90 -10.47 6.20 35.31
C PHE A 90 -9.89 5.03 34.52
N PHE A 91 -8.57 4.83 34.58
CA PHE A 91 -7.94 3.61 34.15
C PHE A 91 -8.36 2.45 35.05
N VAL A 92 -8.62 1.31 34.48
CA VAL A 92 -8.90 0.07 35.20
C VAL A 92 -7.57 -0.61 35.49
N VAL A 93 -7.33 -0.95 36.75
CA VAL A 93 -6.07 -1.53 37.19
C VAL A 93 -6.29 -2.60 38.25
N GLN A 94 -5.37 -3.53 38.38
CA GLN A 94 -5.35 -4.49 39.49
C GLN A 94 -4.06 -4.40 40.29
N LYS A 95 -4.16 -4.66 41.59
CA LYS A 95 -3.01 -4.86 42.44
C LYS A 95 -2.78 -6.36 42.64
N PRO A 96 -1.54 -6.89 42.47
CA PRO A 96 -1.28 -8.29 42.72
C PRO A 96 -1.49 -8.64 44.19
N GLY A 97 -2.16 -9.76 44.44
CA GLY A 97 -2.35 -10.29 45.80
C GLY A 97 -1.14 -11.03 46.31
N SER A 98 -0.36 -11.65 45.43
CA SER A 98 0.88 -12.38 45.72
C SER A 98 1.78 -12.46 44.50
N PHE A 99 3.02 -12.96 44.70
CA PHE A 99 3.96 -13.23 43.62
C PHE A 99 4.42 -14.69 43.73
N THR A 100 4.44 -15.39 42.59
CA THR A 100 5.02 -16.72 42.44
C THR A 100 6.05 -16.67 41.33
N ASP A 101 7.26 -17.13 41.63
CA ASP A 101 8.39 -17.10 40.68
C ASP A 101 8.59 -15.73 40.01
N ASN A 102 8.47 -14.66 40.79
CA ASN A 102 8.56 -13.27 40.32
C ASN A 102 7.45 -12.83 39.35
N SER A 103 6.41 -13.64 39.14
CA SER A 103 5.22 -13.28 38.35
C SER A 103 4.07 -12.88 39.26
N PRO A 104 3.35 -11.79 38.98
CA PRO A 104 2.21 -11.33 39.76
C PRO A 104 1.03 -12.29 39.64
N ILE A 105 0.36 -12.57 40.75
CA ILE A 105 -0.93 -13.30 40.80
C ILE A 105 -1.99 -12.29 41.20
N PHE A 106 -3.02 -12.17 40.36
CA PHE A 106 -4.11 -11.24 40.50
C PHE A 106 -5.32 -11.91 41.17
N ASN A 107 -6.00 -11.18 42.04
CA ASN A 107 -7.19 -11.66 42.76
C ASN A 107 -8.51 -11.35 42.04
N GLY A 108 -8.47 -10.72 40.85
CA GLY A 108 -9.66 -10.35 40.09
C GLY A 108 -10.47 -9.19 40.72
N VAL A 109 -9.83 -8.35 41.54
CA VAL A 109 -10.43 -7.15 42.13
C VAL A 109 -9.95 -5.93 41.37
N ASP A 110 -10.87 -5.28 40.64
CA ASP A 110 -10.58 -4.09 39.89
C ASP A 110 -10.46 -2.88 40.82
N ASN A 111 -9.41 -2.12 40.61
CA ASN A 111 -9.20 -0.80 41.15
C ASN A 111 -9.19 0.24 40.03
N TYR A 112 -9.34 1.48 40.37
CA TYR A 112 -9.47 2.57 39.42
C TYR A 112 -8.47 3.67 39.73
N THR A 113 -7.84 4.25 38.70
CA THR A 113 -6.85 5.31 38.92
C THR A 113 -6.86 6.34 37.81
N ARG A 114 -6.45 7.55 38.10
CA ARG A 114 -6.11 8.59 37.12
C ARG A 114 -4.61 8.63 36.83
N ARG A 115 -3.82 7.86 37.60
CA ARG A 115 -2.38 7.83 37.46
C ARG A 115 -1.97 7.04 36.24
N GLY A 116 -1.35 7.71 35.27
CA GLY A 116 -1.03 7.16 33.96
C GLY A 116 0.46 6.95 33.69
N ASP A 117 1.33 6.95 34.71
CA ASP A 117 2.78 6.74 34.62
C ASP A 117 3.14 5.24 34.49
N PHE A 118 2.55 4.56 33.50
CA PHE A 118 2.78 3.13 33.26
C PHE A 118 4.09 2.89 32.53
N THR A 119 4.83 1.89 33.00
CA THR A 119 6.05 1.38 32.36
C THR A 119 5.95 -0.12 32.19
N LEU A 120 6.61 -0.64 31.17
CA LEU A 120 6.68 -2.09 30.95
C LEU A 120 7.62 -2.73 31.96
N ASP A 121 7.15 -3.72 32.71
CA ASP A 121 7.98 -4.49 33.64
C ASP A 121 8.74 -5.61 32.89
N LYS A 122 9.64 -6.32 33.58
CA LYS A 122 10.42 -7.42 33.03
C LYS A 122 9.59 -8.61 32.54
N ASN A 123 8.34 -8.73 33.02
CA ASN A 123 7.41 -9.80 32.70
C ASN A 123 6.47 -9.41 31.54
N GLY A 124 6.59 -8.18 31.03
CA GLY A 124 5.76 -7.65 29.94
C GLY A 124 4.43 -7.03 30.39
N TYR A 125 4.27 -6.70 31.67
CA TYR A 125 3.08 -6.01 32.16
C TYR A 125 3.30 -4.50 32.18
N LEU A 126 2.24 -3.73 31.93
CA LEU A 126 2.21 -2.28 32.16
C LEU A 126 1.87 -2.00 33.62
N VAL A 127 2.83 -1.50 34.38
CA VAL A 127 2.72 -1.20 35.80
C VAL A 127 3.01 0.27 36.07
N ASN A 128 2.19 0.93 36.91
CA ASN A 128 2.43 2.31 37.30
C ASN A 128 3.39 2.39 38.51
N GLY A 129 3.90 3.59 38.81
CA GLY A 129 4.83 3.78 39.92
C GLY A 129 4.28 3.45 41.32
N ALA A 130 2.99 3.16 41.46
CA ALA A 130 2.37 2.68 42.69
C ALA A 130 2.18 1.15 42.75
N GLY A 131 2.59 0.42 41.71
CA GLY A 131 2.52 -1.03 41.66
C GLY A 131 1.15 -1.58 41.25
N TYR A 132 0.34 -0.80 40.55
CA TYR A 132 -0.90 -1.25 39.93
C TYR A 132 -0.68 -1.60 38.47
N TYR A 133 -1.27 -2.68 38.02
CA TYR A 133 -1.17 -3.25 36.69
C TYR A 133 -2.36 -2.83 35.83
N LEU A 134 -2.07 -2.35 34.63
CA LEU A 134 -3.09 -1.82 33.72
C LEU A 134 -3.93 -2.93 33.12
N GLU A 135 -5.23 -2.70 33.06
CA GLU A 135 -6.19 -3.53 32.32
C GLU A 135 -6.63 -2.89 31.03
N GLY A 136 -6.99 -3.75 30.09
CA GLY A 136 -7.56 -3.37 28.81
C GLY A 136 -8.11 -4.58 28.08
N ILE A 137 -8.60 -4.37 26.87
CA ILE A 137 -9.16 -5.43 26.03
C ILE A 137 -8.11 -5.77 24.96
N PRO A 138 -7.62 -7.02 24.86
CA PRO A 138 -6.69 -7.42 23.82
C PRO A 138 -7.29 -7.25 22.43
N ILE A 139 -6.43 -6.96 21.46
CA ILE A 139 -6.75 -6.87 20.04
C ILE A 139 -6.10 -8.07 19.34
N ASP A 140 -6.87 -8.76 18.50
CA ASP A 140 -6.33 -9.80 17.63
C ASP A 140 -5.42 -9.15 16.57
N PRO A 141 -4.12 -9.49 16.53
CA PRO A 141 -3.16 -8.88 15.63
C PRO A 141 -3.44 -9.16 14.14
N THR A 142 -4.25 -10.19 13.85
CA THR A 142 -4.59 -10.58 12.48
C THR A 142 -5.80 -9.80 11.95
N THR A 143 -6.83 -9.65 12.80
CA THR A 143 -8.09 -9.00 12.38
C THR A 143 -8.17 -7.54 12.75
N GLY A 144 -7.32 -7.06 13.69
CA GLY A 144 -7.37 -5.70 14.23
C GLY A 144 -8.58 -5.44 15.13
N ASN A 145 -9.35 -6.47 15.48
CA ASN A 145 -10.56 -6.34 16.28
C ASN A 145 -10.29 -6.68 17.74
N VAL A 146 -11.03 -6.04 18.65
CA VAL A 146 -10.97 -6.35 20.08
C VAL A 146 -11.51 -7.75 20.39
N THR A 147 -10.82 -8.48 21.26
CA THR A 147 -11.18 -9.86 21.64
C THR A 147 -11.86 -9.88 23.01
N GLY A 148 -13.17 -9.61 23.03
CA GLY A 148 -13.94 -9.61 24.27
C GLY A 148 -14.54 -8.26 24.62
N SER A 149 -15.21 -8.18 25.79
CA SER A 149 -15.90 -6.98 26.26
C SER A 149 -15.43 -6.53 27.66
N ASN A 150 -14.76 -7.41 28.40
CA ASN A 150 -14.29 -7.11 29.75
C ASN A 150 -12.79 -6.84 29.75
N PRO A 151 -12.32 -5.78 30.43
CA PRO A 151 -10.92 -5.53 30.64
C PRO A 151 -10.24 -6.70 31.36
N GLN A 152 -8.99 -6.95 31.03
CA GLN A 152 -8.10 -7.90 31.69
C GLN A 152 -6.71 -7.32 31.80
N VAL A 153 -5.92 -7.82 32.75
CA VAL A 153 -4.53 -7.33 32.93
C VAL A 153 -3.73 -7.55 31.64
N LEU A 154 -3.18 -6.49 31.10
CA LEU A 154 -2.43 -6.51 29.85
C LEU A 154 -1.03 -7.04 30.06
N LYS A 155 -0.70 -8.09 29.32
CA LYS A 155 0.64 -8.68 29.27
C LYS A 155 1.13 -8.71 27.82
N PHE A 156 2.26 -8.09 27.57
CA PHE A 156 2.93 -8.08 26.26
C PHE A 156 4.18 -8.97 26.35
N GLY A 157 4.04 -10.19 25.84
CA GLY A 157 5.15 -11.14 25.80
C GLY A 157 6.23 -10.73 24.78
N SER A 158 7.42 -11.30 24.92
CA SER A 158 8.46 -11.19 23.89
C SER A 158 8.17 -12.13 22.71
N ASP A 159 6.91 -12.51 22.51
CA ASP A 159 6.49 -13.45 21.47
C ASP A 159 6.76 -12.85 20.09
N PHE A 160 7.19 -13.73 19.19
CA PHE A 160 7.39 -13.32 17.81
C PHE A 160 6.03 -13.09 17.15
N LEU A 161 5.90 -11.96 16.46
CA LEU A 161 4.86 -11.80 15.46
C LEU A 161 5.16 -12.78 14.33
N PRO A 162 4.27 -13.74 14.02
CA PRO A 162 4.50 -14.67 12.94
C PRO A 162 4.62 -13.93 11.59
N ALA A 163 5.37 -14.51 10.66
CA ALA A 163 5.45 -13.99 9.32
C ALA A 163 4.07 -14.02 8.65
N GLN A 164 3.80 -13.02 7.83
CA GLN A 164 2.64 -12.99 6.94
C GLN A 164 3.11 -13.14 5.50
N PRO A 165 2.70 -14.22 4.80
CA PRO A 165 3.05 -14.38 3.41
C PRO A 165 2.42 -13.29 2.56
N THR A 166 3.10 -12.92 1.47
CA THR A 166 2.54 -12.00 0.48
C THR A 166 1.40 -12.67 -0.26
N THR A 167 0.21 -12.07 -0.22
CA THR A 167 -0.99 -12.52 -0.93
C THR A 167 -1.44 -11.54 -1.98
N THR A 168 -1.10 -10.27 -1.82
CA THR A 168 -1.50 -9.20 -2.72
C THR A 168 -0.33 -8.27 -3.01
N VAL A 169 -0.15 -7.95 -4.27
CA VAL A 169 0.73 -6.88 -4.76
C VAL A 169 -0.15 -5.83 -5.40
N THR A 170 -0.21 -4.64 -4.85
CA THR A 170 -0.83 -3.47 -5.49
C THR A 170 0.15 -2.94 -6.53
N TYR A 171 -0.32 -2.74 -7.75
CA TYR A 171 0.51 -2.30 -8.86
C TYR A 171 -0.21 -1.26 -9.70
N ARG A 172 0.38 -0.09 -9.86
CA ARG A 172 -0.16 1.01 -10.69
C ARG A 172 0.95 1.58 -11.54
N ALA A 173 0.71 1.63 -12.86
CA ALA A 173 1.72 2.11 -13.79
C ALA A 173 1.10 2.75 -15.03
N ASN A 174 1.84 3.68 -15.63
CA ASN A 174 1.64 4.12 -17.00
C ASN A 174 2.70 3.44 -17.89
N LEU A 175 2.28 2.67 -18.88
CA LEU A 175 3.16 2.09 -19.89
C LEU A 175 3.35 3.13 -21.00
N ALA A 176 4.59 3.31 -21.47
CA ALA A 176 4.82 4.20 -22.60
C ALA A 176 4.05 3.69 -23.84
N SER A 177 3.23 4.50 -24.47
CA SER A 177 2.54 4.09 -25.70
C SER A 177 3.52 3.68 -26.80
N TYR A 178 4.73 4.23 -26.76
CA TYR A 178 5.85 3.89 -27.62
C TYR A 178 7.11 3.65 -26.78
N PRO A 179 7.44 2.40 -26.44
CA PRO A 179 8.60 2.09 -25.61
C PRO A 179 9.91 2.27 -26.37
N LEU A 180 10.87 2.94 -25.74
CA LEU A 180 12.24 3.12 -26.25
C LEU A 180 13.14 2.01 -25.67
N THR A 181 12.92 0.78 -26.11
CA THR A 181 13.78 -0.35 -25.74
C THR A 181 15.18 -0.22 -26.36
N THR A 182 16.15 -0.99 -25.90
CA THR A 182 17.53 -0.90 -26.45
C THR A 182 17.60 -1.31 -27.92
N LYS A 183 16.70 -2.17 -28.38
CA LYS A 183 16.60 -2.60 -29.78
C LYS A 183 15.72 -1.70 -30.66
N HIS A 184 15.08 -0.72 -30.06
CA HIS A 184 14.22 0.21 -30.79
C HIS A 184 15.02 1.03 -31.82
N ASP A 185 14.48 1.10 -33.05
CA ASP A 185 14.96 1.95 -34.13
C ASP A 185 13.77 2.70 -34.74
N THR A 186 13.78 4.03 -34.62
CA THR A 186 12.70 4.89 -35.12
C THR A 186 12.45 4.80 -36.62
N SER A 187 13.45 4.31 -37.40
CA SER A 187 13.32 4.12 -38.84
C SER A 187 12.62 2.82 -39.22
N ILE A 188 12.44 1.89 -38.26
CA ILE A 188 11.88 0.56 -38.48
C ILE A 188 10.55 0.43 -37.72
N PRO A 189 9.39 0.51 -38.39
CA PRO A 189 8.10 0.28 -37.76
C PRO A 189 8.04 -1.08 -37.08
N GLY A 190 7.54 -1.12 -35.82
CA GLY A 190 7.43 -2.35 -35.06
C GLY A 190 8.72 -2.78 -34.33
N SER A 191 9.81 -2.00 -34.43
CA SER A 191 11.04 -2.29 -33.67
C SER A 191 10.87 -2.08 -32.15
N GLU A 192 9.79 -1.43 -31.74
CA GLU A 192 9.38 -1.27 -30.33
C GLU A 192 8.76 -2.55 -29.75
N LEU A 193 8.47 -3.54 -30.58
CA LEU A 193 7.84 -4.79 -30.19
C LEU A 193 8.87 -5.82 -29.73
N LEU A 194 8.42 -6.78 -28.92
CA LEU A 194 9.18 -8.00 -28.69
C LEU A 194 9.19 -8.83 -29.98
N ASN A 195 10.38 -9.08 -30.54
CA ASN A 195 10.53 -9.88 -31.73
C ASN A 195 10.63 -11.37 -31.38
N VAL A 196 9.53 -12.08 -31.53
CA VAL A 196 9.45 -13.54 -31.23
C VAL A 196 10.53 -14.36 -31.96
N GLY A 197 10.98 -13.91 -33.13
CA GLY A 197 12.02 -14.57 -33.90
C GLY A 197 13.41 -14.62 -33.25
N ASP A 198 13.65 -13.73 -32.26
CA ASP A 198 14.92 -13.64 -31.52
C ASP A 198 14.96 -14.60 -30.32
N PHE A 199 13.89 -15.36 -30.06
CA PHE A 199 13.74 -16.24 -28.91
C PHE A 199 13.74 -17.72 -29.34
N SER A 200 14.39 -18.56 -28.56
CA SER A 200 14.35 -20.01 -28.70
C SER A 200 12.95 -20.58 -28.46
N VAL A 201 12.17 -19.90 -27.59
CA VAL A 201 10.81 -20.26 -27.26
C VAL A 201 9.97 -18.97 -27.31
N ASN A 202 8.81 -19.01 -27.97
CA ASN A 202 7.94 -17.83 -28.06
C ASN A 202 7.43 -17.40 -26.67
N PRO A 203 7.83 -16.23 -26.15
CA PRO A 203 7.50 -15.81 -24.79
C PRO A 203 6.11 -15.19 -24.64
N SER A 204 5.36 -15.01 -25.73
CA SER A 204 4.00 -14.43 -25.65
C SER A 204 3.06 -15.32 -24.83
N THR A 205 1.90 -14.78 -24.47
CA THR A 205 0.86 -15.51 -23.70
C THR A 205 0.60 -16.88 -24.31
N VAL A 206 0.54 -17.90 -23.46
CA VAL A 206 0.37 -19.31 -23.87
C VAL A 206 -0.80 -19.47 -24.85
N GLY A 207 -0.52 -20.13 -25.99
CA GLY A 207 -1.53 -20.36 -27.01
C GLY A 207 -1.81 -19.18 -27.94
N THR A 208 -1.20 -18.02 -27.70
CA THR A 208 -1.33 -16.87 -28.61
C THR A 208 -0.64 -17.19 -29.93
N PRO A 209 -1.33 -17.05 -31.08
CA PRO A 209 -0.66 -17.17 -32.38
C PRO A 209 0.44 -16.13 -32.51
N PRO A 210 1.56 -16.45 -33.17
CA PRO A 210 2.60 -15.47 -33.41
C PRO A 210 2.03 -14.33 -34.25
N LEU A 211 2.25 -13.07 -33.78
CA LEU A 211 1.92 -11.92 -34.62
C LEU A 211 2.88 -11.90 -35.84
N PRO A 212 2.39 -11.49 -37.02
CA PRO A 212 3.25 -11.16 -38.14
C PRO A 212 4.00 -9.88 -37.77
N TYR A 213 5.28 -10.01 -37.41
CA TYR A 213 6.13 -8.87 -37.15
C TYR A 213 6.71 -8.30 -38.43
N LEU A 214 7.83 -7.64 -38.35
CA LEU A 214 8.48 -6.96 -39.44
C LEU A 214 8.56 -7.84 -40.68
N ASP A 215 8.11 -7.29 -41.80
CA ASP A 215 8.34 -7.82 -43.12
C ASP A 215 9.86 -7.83 -43.42
N ASN A 216 10.34 -8.90 -44.07
CA ASN A 216 11.72 -8.96 -44.51
C ASN A 216 11.77 -8.69 -46.02
N ALA A 217 12.58 -7.71 -46.41
CA ALA A 217 12.75 -7.32 -47.80
C ALA A 217 13.99 -8.00 -48.40
N THR A 218 13.91 -8.30 -49.67
CA THR A 218 15.08 -8.67 -50.49
C THR A 218 15.15 -7.81 -51.74
N SER A 219 16.34 -7.52 -52.21
CA SER A 219 16.55 -6.68 -53.39
C SER A 219 17.25 -7.46 -54.49
N GLY A 220 16.78 -7.31 -55.71
CA GLY A 220 17.52 -7.71 -56.87
C GLY A 220 18.69 -6.76 -57.19
N ALA A 221 19.56 -7.14 -58.07
CA ALA A 221 20.59 -6.25 -58.61
C ALA A 221 19.96 -5.14 -59.48
N SER A 222 20.53 -3.95 -59.48
CA SER A 222 20.12 -2.88 -60.38
C SER A 222 20.33 -3.26 -61.84
N VAL A 223 19.33 -3.07 -62.69
CA VAL A 223 19.36 -3.38 -64.11
C VAL A 223 18.75 -2.23 -64.93
N ASN A 224 19.11 -2.19 -66.19
CA ASN A 224 18.68 -1.17 -67.14
C ASN A 224 17.64 -1.72 -68.12
N SER A 225 16.79 -0.79 -68.59
CA SER A 225 15.80 -1.04 -69.64
C SER A 225 16.43 -1.22 -71.04
N ALA A 226 15.64 -1.72 -71.99
CA ALA A 226 16.04 -1.93 -73.38
C ALA A 226 16.06 -0.65 -74.22
N LEU A 227 16.04 0.52 -73.67
CA LEU A 227 16.17 1.81 -74.35
C LEU A 227 17.53 1.95 -75.02
N THR A 228 17.60 2.70 -76.14
CA THR A 228 18.88 3.02 -76.85
C THR A 228 19.91 3.67 -75.94
N THR A 229 19.42 4.55 -75.04
CA THR A 229 20.20 5.03 -73.92
C THR A 229 19.66 4.35 -72.70
N PRO A 230 20.35 3.34 -72.18
CA PRO A 230 19.86 2.55 -71.08
C PRO A 230 19.59 3.41 -69.83
N THR A 231 18.44 3.27 -69.24
CA THR A 231 18.05 3.86 -67.95
C THR A 231 17.63 2.74 -67.02
N ASP A 232 17.69 3.01 -65.75
CA ASP A 232 17.19 2.07 -64.72
C ASP A 232 15.75 1.67 -65.03
N ILE A 233 15.44 0.37 -64.82
CA ILE A 233 14.03 -0.07 -64.89
C ILE A 233 13.24 0.60 -63.78
N ASN A 234 11.97 0.79 -64.04
CA ASN A 234 11.01 1.40 -63.10
C ASN A 234 9.64 0.71 -63.23
N GLY A 235 8.66 1.16 -62.43
CA GLY A 235 7.34 0.53 -62.41
C GLY A 235 6.61 0.51 -63.72
N SER A 236 6.87 1.46 -64.63
CA SER A 236 6.30 1.50 -65.97
C SER A 236 7.07 0.66 -67.00
N THR A 237 8.17 0.00 -66.67
CA THR A 237 8.93 -0.88 -67.56
C THR A 237 8.07 -2.07 -67.95
N VAL A 238 7.90 -2.33 -69.25
CA VAL A 238 7.07 -3.40 -69.81
C VAL A 238 7.81 -4.76 -69.72
N LEU A 239 7.07 -5.82 -69.46
CA LEU A 239 7.60 -7.17 -69.21
C LEU A 239 8.09 -7.85 -70.51
N THR A 240 7.77 -7.34 -71.70
CA THR A 240 8.35 -7.79 -73.00
C THR A 240 9.76 -7.23 -73.19
N SER A 241 10.43 -7.67 -74.23
CA SER A 241 11.69 -7.11 -74.72
C SER A 241 11.50 -6.52 -76.11
N ALA A 242 11.27 -5.21 -76.17
CA ALA A 242 11.20 -4.52 -77.43
C ALA A 242 12.33 -3.49 -77.49
N ALA A 243 13.18 -3.60 -78.54
CA ALA A 243 14.34 -2.70 -78.66
C ALA A 243 13.90 -1.24 -78.76
N ASN A 244 14.64 -0.37 -78.06
CA ASN A 244 14.41 1.07 -77.97
C ASN A 244 13.12 1.45 -77.29
N THR A 245 12.58 0.64 -76.42
CA THR A 245 11.42 0.91 -75.57
C THR A 245 11.77 0.74 -74.11
N ASN A 246 10.95 1.36 -73.20
CA ASN A 246 11.06 1.10 -71.77
C ASN A 246 10.47 -0.29 -71.47
N SER A 247 11.28 -1.31 -71.75
CA SER A 247 10.98 -2.74 -71.57
C SER A 247 12.18 -3.45 -70.95
N LEU A 248 12.00 -4.69 -70.49
CA LEU A 248 13.10 -5.49 -69.96
C LEU A 248 14.12 -5.79 -71.10
N SER A 249 15.41 -5.90 -70.76
CA SER A 249 16.49 -6.26 -71.70
C SER A 249 16.29 -7.64 -72.31
N THR A 250 15.63 -8.52 -71.53
CA THR A 250 15.11 -9.83 -71.99
C THR A 250 13.71 -9.97 -71.38
N GLY A 251 12.68 -10.12 -72.23
CA GLY A 251 11.30 -10.20 -71.81
C GLY A 251 10.82 -11.63 -71.61
N PHE A 252 9.63 -11.70 -70.97
CA PHE A 252 8.89 -12.96 -70.83
C PHE A 252 8.20 -13.35 -72.19
N ALA A 253 8.00 -14.65 -72.38
CA ALA A 253 7.22 -15.20 -73.49
C ALA A 253 5.88 -15.73 -72.98
N ILE A 254 4.88 -15.86 -73.92
CA ILE A 254 3.61 -16.50 -73.63
C ILE A 254 3.82 -17.90 -73.09
N GLY A 255 3.20 -18.23 -71.96
CA GLY A 255 3.36 -19.53 -71.28
C GLY A 255 4.49 -19.62 -70.30
N ASP A 256 5.37 -18.59 -70.22
CA ASP A 256 6.29 -18.45 -69.07
C ASP A 256 5.53 -18.30 -67.77
N THR A 257 6.17 -18.62 -66.65
CA THR A 257 5.58 -18.50 -65.35
C THR A 257 6.53 -17.83 -64.34
N ILE A 258 5.97 -17.00 -63.46
CA ILE A 258 6.59 -16.64 -62.19
C ILE A 258 5.78 -17.34 -61.10
N THR A 259 6.42 -18.16 -60.30
CA THR A 259 5.78 -18.91 -59.23
C THR A 259 6.06 -18.22 -57.89
N VAL A 260 4.99 -17.79 -57.21
CA VAL A 260 5.02 -17.12 -55.90
C VAL A 260 4.41 -18.07 -54.89
N ASN A 261 5.17 -18.47 -53.85
CA ASN A 261 4.71 -19.36 -52.78
C ASN A 261 4.00 -20.63 -53.31
N GLY A 262 4.51 -21.19 -54.44
CA GLY A 262 3.93 -22.37 -55.06
C GLY A 262 2.78 -22.09 -56.06
N THR A 263 2.27 -20.86 -56.15
CA THR A 263 1.23 -20.48 -57.11
C THR A 263 1.85 -19.81 -58.32
N PRO A 264 1.65 -20.35 -59.55
CA PRO A 264 2.21 -19.77 -60.77
C PRO A 264 1.37 -18.58 -61.26
N ILE A 265 2.02 -17.49 -61.67
CA ILE A 265 1.49 -16.41 -62.50
C ILE A 265 1.92 -16.73 -63.93
N THR A 266 0.99 -17.04 -64.83
CA THR A 266 1.25 -17.40 -66.20
C THR A 266 1.15 -16.18 -67.12
N PHE A 267 2.18 -16.01 -67.99
CA PHE A 267 2.16 -14.94 -69.01
C PHE A 267 1.28 -15.35 -70.18
N THR A 268 0.34 -14.47 -70.53
CA THR A 268 -0.69 -14.62 -71.55
C THR A 268 -0.44 -13.70 -72.76
N ASP A 269 -1.24 -13.83 -73.79
CA ASP A 269 -1.21 -12.91 -74.92
C ASP A 269 -1.28 -11.44 -74.48
N ALA A 270 -0.78 -10.53 -75.28
CA ALA A 270 -0.84 -9.10 -75.04
C ALA A 270 -2.27 -8.63 -74.84
N SER A 271 -2.48 -7.65 -73.97
CA SER A 271 -3.78 -7.07 -73.68
C SER A 271 -4.44 -6.40 -74.90
N THR A 272 -3.61 -6.02 -75.88
CA THR A 272 -3.99 -5.39 -77.16
C THR A 272 -4.07 -6.40 -78.32
N ALA A 273 -3.88 -7.71 -78.03
CA ALA A 273 -4.01 -8.78 -79.08
C ALA A 273 -5.48 -8.87 -79.59
N PRO A 274 -5.70 -9.45 -80.78
CA PRO A 274 -7.07 -9.69 -81.30
C PRO A 274 -7.96 -10.48 -80.34
N THR A 275 -7.35 -11.36 -79.55
CA THR A 275 -7.93 -12.03 -78.40
C THR A 275 -7.12 -11.61 -77.18
N PRO A 276 -7.63 -10.65 -76.38
CA PRO A 276 -6.91 -10.14 -75.21
C PRO A 276 -6.48 -11.28 -74.26
N GLY A 277 -5.25 -11.22 -73.75
CA GLY A 277 -4.75 -12.17 -72.80
C GLY A 277 -5.52 -12.11 -71.48
N VAL A 278 -5.65 -13.24 -70.82
CA VAL A 278 -6.28 -13.30 -69.48
C VAL A 278 -5.47 -12.51 -68.49
N ASN A 279 -6.12 -11.68 -67.73
CA ASN A 279 -5.56 -10.90 -66.62
C ASN A 279 -6.40 -11.13 -65.37
N ASP A 280 -5.95 -12.05 -64.53
CA ASP A 280 -6.57 -12.38 -63.24
C ASP A 280 -5.47 -12.57 -62.15
N ALA A 281 -5.78 -13.13 -61.01
CA ALA A 281 -4.83 -13.29 -59.92
C ALA A 281 -3.60 -14.17 -60.31
N THR A 282 -3.77 -15.07 -61.29
CA THR A 282 -2.78 -16.08 -61.72
C THR A 282 -2.35 -15.95 -63.18
N HIS A 283 -2.83 -14.95 -63.89
CA HIS A 283 -2.48 -14.69 -65.28
C HIS A 283 -2.14 -13.21 -65.49
N ILE A 284 -1.17 -12.92 -66.34
CA ILE A 284 -0.74 -11.58 -66.65
C ILE A 284 -0.40 -11.46 -68.15
N PRO A 285 -0.96 -10.45 -68.89
CA PRO A 285 -0.52 -10.18 -70.26
C PRO A 285 0.94 -9.81 -70.36
N ILE A 286 1.64 -10.26 -71.42
CA ILE A 286 3.06 -9.99 -71.60
C ILE A 286 3.39 -8.51 -71.81
N ASP A 287 2.45 -7.70 -72.24
CA ASP A 287 2.56 -6.23 -72.40
C ASP A 287 2.25 -5.45 -71.12
N SER A 288 2.07 -6.13 -69.97
CA SER A 288 1.92 -5.53 -68.63
C SER A 288 3.24 -4.92 -68.16
N THR A 289 3.10 -4.02 -67.16
CA THR A 289 4.22 -3.31 -66.56
C THR A 289 4.77 -4.06 -65.33
N MET A 290 5.95 -3.67 -64.91
CA MET A 290 6.59 -4.19 -63.68
C MET A 290 5.72 -3.95 -62.45
N ASP A 291 5.10 -2.76 -62.30
CA ASP A 291 4.20 -2.47 -61.16
C ASP A 291 3.03 -3.48 -61.11
N GLN A 292 2.43 -3.79 -62.30
CA GLN A 292 1.33 -4.75 -62.35
C GLN A 292 1.77 -6.17 -61.97
N LEU A 293 3.01 -6.55 -62.30
CA LEU A 293 3.55 -7.83 -61.89
C LEU A 293 3.84 -7.84 -60.36
N LEU A 294 4.41 -6.77 -59.83
CA LEU A 294 4.69 -6.64 -58.40
C LEU A 294 3.39 -6.68 -57.57
N ASP A 295 2.34 -6.01 -58.02
CA ASP A 295 1.00 -6.06 -57.37
C ASP A 295 0.47 -7.53 -57.28
N LYS A 296 0.71 -8.34 -58.34
CA LYS A 296 0.31 -9.76 -58.32
C LYS A 296 1.17 -10.59 -57.38
N ILE A 297 2.49 -10.33 -57.35
CA ILE A 297 3.41 -10.97 -56.40
C ILE A 297 3.00 -10.65 -54.98
N ASP A 298 2.70 -9.39 -54.66
CA ASP A 298 2.24 -8.93 -53.36
C ASP A 298 0.89 -9.57 -52.97
N GLY A 299 -0.05 -9.62 -53.90
CA GLY A 299 -1.33 -10.30 -53.67
C GLY A 299 -1.20 -11.78 -53.35
N LEU A 300 -0.30 -12.52 -54.00
CA LEU A 300 -0.04 -13.95 -53.76
C LEU A 300 0.83 -14.21 -52.54
N SER A 301 1.71 -13.27 -52.19
CA SER A 301 2.51 -13.34 -50.94
C SER A 301 1.69 -13.03 -49.71
N GLY A 302 0.54 -12.37 -49.87
CA GLY A 302 -0.27 -11.85 -48.77
C GLY A 302 0.30 -10.57 -48.15
N ASN A 303 1.13 -9.86 -48.91
CA ASN A 303 1.66 -8.56 -48.51
C ASN A 303 0.60 -7.47 -48.70
N VAL A 304 0.12 -6.90 -47.60
CA VAL A 304 -0.94 -5.85 -47.59
C VAL A 304 -0.46 -4.52 -47.04
N SER A 305 0.77 -4.47 -46.52
CA SER A 305 1.26 -3.29 -45.76
C SER A 305 2.44 -2.57 -46.40
N LEU A 306 3.35 -3.30 -47.06
CA LEU A 306 4.56 -2.74 -47.69
C LEU A 306 4.64 -3.24 -49.11
N SER A 307 4.09 -2.49 -50.07
CA SER A 307 4.12 -2.87 -51.48
C SER A 307 5.57 -3.05 -52.00
N SER A 308 5.78 -4.10 -52.78
CA SER A 308 7.03 -4.30 -53.53
C SER A 308 7.28 -3.11 -54.45
N THR A 309 8.54 -2.67 -54.57
CA THR A 309 8.88 -1.42 -55.26
C THR A 309 10.09 -1.60 -56.16
N ILE A 310 10.32 -0.61 -57.03
CA ILE A 310 11.54 -0.53 -57.83
C ILE A 310 12.26 0.77 -57.49
N THR A 311 13.49 0.67 -57.01
CA THR A 311 14.29 1.83 -56.62
C THR A 311 15.65 1.74 -57.32
N ASN A 312 16.00 2.78 -58.10
CA ASN A 312 17.25 2.86 -58.84
C ASN A 312 17.56 1.57 -59.65
N GLY A 313 16.56 1.03 -60.37
CA GLY A 313 16.69 -0.17 -61.20
C GLY A 313 16.70 -1.50 -60.43
N SER A 314 16.58 -1.47 -59.13
CA SER A 314 16.54 -2.65 -58.25
C SER A 314 15.10 -2.93 -57.79
N VAL A 315 14.63 -4.15 -58.02
CA VAL A 315 13.32 -4.60 -57.55
C VAL A 315 13.43 -5.04 -56.10
N VAL A 316 12.64 -4.42 -55.23
CA VAL A 316 12.56 -4.77 -53.80
C VAL A 316 11.27 -5.54 -53.58
N LEU A 317 11.39 -6.80 -53.14
CA LEU A 317 10.26 -7.68 -52.82
C LEU A 317 10.13 -7.84 -51.30
N HIS A 318 8.89 -7.90 -50.86
CA HIS A 318 8.56 -8.05 -49.45
C HIS A 318 7.85 -9.37 -49.17
N THR A 319 8.05 -9.94 -47.95
CA THR A 319 7.27 -11.10 -47.49
C THR A 319 5.85 -10.67 -47.15
N GLY A 320 4.92 -11.61 -47.11
CA GLY A 320 3.63 -11.39 -46.48
C GLY A 320 3.73 -11.36 -44.96
N LEU A 321 2.73 -10.77 -44.31
CA LEU A 321 2.65 -10.75 -42.87
C LEU A 321 2.41 -12.16 -42.27
N ALA A 322 1.86 -13.07 -43.04
CA ALA A 322 1.57 -14.44 -42.60
C ALA A 322 2.51 -15.49 -43.20
N ASN A 323 3.15 -15.22 -44.34
CA ASN A 323 3.88 -16.20 -45.11
C ASN A 323 5.28 -15.71 -45.49
N ASN A 324 6.24 -16.65 -45.58
CA ASN A 324 7.51 -16.41 -46.24
C ASN A 324 7.28 -16.11 -47.71
N LEU A 325 8.25 -15.51 -48.37
CA LEU A 325 8.23 -15.27 -49.81
C LEU A 325 9.17 -16.25 -50.52
N THR A 326 8.63 -16.99 -51.49
CA THR A 326 9.43 -17.70 -52.48
C THR A 326 8.98 -17.22 -53.85
N VAL A 327 9.95 -16.82 -54.70
CA VAL A 327 9.68 -16.43 -56.09
C VAL A 327 10.67 -17.16 -57.01
N SER A 328 10.16 -17.83 -58.01
CA SER A 328 10.95 -18.48 -59.05
C SER A 328 10.35 -18.25 -60.41
N SER A 329 11.13 -18.41 -61.46
CA SER A 329 10.65 -18.21 -62.84
C SER A 329 11.02 -19.44 -63.71
N SER A 330 10.14 -19.81 -64.66
CA SER A 330 10.43 -20.76 -65.72
C SER A 330 11.40 -20.18 -66.73
N ASN A 331 11.51 -18.85 -66.85
CA ASN A 331 12.42 -18.13 -67.75
C ASN A 331 13.50 -17.43 -66.95
N ALA A 332 14.62 -18.06 -66.70
CA ALA A 332 15.74 -17.57 -65.90
C ALA A 332 16.37 -16.30 -66.50
N THR A 333 16.38 -16.13 -67.83
CA THR A 333 16.98 -14.95 -68.46
C THR A 333 16.10 -13.71 -68.31
N ALA A 334 14.80 -13.84 -68.48
CA ALA A 334 13.84 -12.75 -68.18
C ALA A 334 13.83 -12.37 -66.68
N PHE A 335 13.96 -13.37 -65.83
CA PHE A 335 14.06 -13.13 -64.38
C PHE A 335 15.37 -12.42 -63.99
N ALA A 336 16.48 -12.73 -64.67
CA ALA A 336 17.73 -12.01 -64.52
C ALA A 336 17.64 -10.54 -65.01
N ALA A 337 16.82 -10.28 -66.03
CA ALA A 337 16.56 -8.92 -66.52
C ALA A 337 15.73 -8.08 -65.51
N MET A 338 15.08 -8.71 -64.53
CA MET A 338 14.49 -8.05 -63.37
C MET A 338 15.49 -7.84 -62.21
N GLY A 339 16.74 -8.32 -62.36
CA GLY A 339 17.78 -8.18 -61.32
C GLY A 339 17.98 -9.42 -60.43
N PHE A 340 17.27 -10.53 -60.67
CA PHE A 340 17.37 -11.74 -59.83
C PHE A 340 18.22 -12.82 -60.51
N SER A 341 19.32 -13.23 -59.87
CA SER A 341 20.24 -14.22 -60.41
C SER A 341 19.75 -15.67 -60.23
N GLY A 342 18.66 -15.88 -59.57
CA GLY A 342 18.06 -17.21 -59.29
C GLY A 342 16.80 -17.09 -58.44
N PRO A 343 16.21 -18.21 -58.02
CA PRO A 343 15.04 -18.19 -57.16
C PRO A 343 15.25 -17.38 -55.88
N VAL A 344 14.26 -16.60 -55.53
CA VAL A 344 14.23 -15.82 -54.29
C VAL A 344 13.58 -16.66 -53.20
N ALA A 345 14.19 -16.71 -52.00
CA ALA A 345 13.60 -17.31 -50.82
C ALA A 345 13.95 -16.44 -49.63
N VAL A 346 12.93 -15.82 -49.06
CA VAL A 346 13.04 -14.91 -47.93
C VAL A 346 12.08 -15.37 -46.84
N ASN A 347 12.61 -15.55 -45.65
CA ASN A 347 11.79 -15.83 -44.47
C ASN A 347 11.27 -14.53 -43.92
N ARG A 348 9.97 -14.48 -43.60
CA ARG A 348 9.42 -13.35 -42.86
C ARG A 348 10.09 -13.24 -41.47
N LEU A 349 10.25 -12.04 -40.98
CA LEU A 349 10.62 -11.80 -39.60
C LEU A 349 9.38 -12.02 -38.75
N GLY A 350 9.55 -12.68 -37.59
CA GLY A 350 8.44 -12.98 -36.71
C GLY A 350 7.54 -14.08 -37.28
N GLY A 351 7.37 -15.08 -36.62
CA GLY A 351 6.61 -16.28 -36.94
C GLY A 351 7.23 -17.43 -36.19
N GLY A 352 6.47 -18.41 -35.85
CA GLY A 352 6.98 -19.51 -35.05
C GLY A 352 5.83 -20.23 -34.38
N THR A 353 6.16 -21.00 -33.37
CA THR A 353 5.19 -21.68 -32.51
C THR A 353 4.34 -20.70 -31.74
N ALA A 354 3.11 -21.10 -31.39
CA ALA A 354 2.26 -20.36 -30.49
C ALA A 354 3.01 -20.04 -29.18
N GLY A 355 2.60 -18.99 -28.52
CA GLY A 355 3.18 -18.53 -27.25
C GLY A 355 3.29 -19.66 -26.23
N ALA A 356 4.43 -19.76 -25.59
CA ALA A 356 4.71 -20.68 -24.50
C ALA A 356 4.74 -19.98 -23.13
N GLY A 357 4.76 -18.67 -23.14
CA GLY A 357 4.72 -17.87 -21.93
C GLY A 357 6.01 -17.84 -21.11
N THR A 358 7.14 -18.30 -21.69
CA THR A 358 8.41 -18.39 -20.96
C THR A 358 9.56 -17.75 -21.73
N VAL A 359 10.46 -17.09 -21.01
CA VAL A 359 11.77 -16.67 -21.50
C VAL A 359 12.81 -17.55 -20.83
N VAL A 360 13.61 -18.25 -21.61
CA VAL A 360 14.68 -19.11 -21.10
C VAL A 360 15.95 -18.30 -20.82
N GLY A 361 16.87 -18.88 -20.05
CA GLY A 361 18.09 -18.21 -19.62
C GLY A 361 19.00 -17.77 -20.76
N SER A 362 19.10 -18.56 -21.89
CA SER A 362 19.83 -18.15 -23.08
C SER A 362 19.29 -16.85 -23.70
N ASP A 363 18.00 -16.61 -23.57
CA ASP A 363 17.30 -15.50 -24.23
C ASP A 363 17.07 -14.32 -23.28
N ALA A 364 17.49 -14.42 -21.99
CA ALA A 364 17.24 -13.42 -20.96
C ALA A 364 17.81 -12.03 -21.32
N ALA A 365 18.99 -11.96 -21.92
CA ALA A 365 19.60 -10.70 -22.35
C ALA A 365 18.82 -10.06 -23.51
N THR A 366 18.37 -10.85 -24.48
CA THR A 366 17.51 -10.42 -25.57
C THR A 366 16.20 -9.87 -25.04
N PHE A 367 15.55 -10.58 -24.11
CA PHE A 367 14.31 -10.12 -23.46
C PHE A 367 14.48 -8.78 -22.73
N ILE A 368 15.59 -8.58 -22.02
CA ILE A 368 15.87 -7.31 -21.36
C ILE A 368 16.00 -6.17 -22.38
N SER A 369 16.60 -6.43 -23.55
CA SER A 369 16.78 -5.44 -24.60
C SER A 369 15.50 -5.10 -25.38
N GLU A 370 14.47 -5.96 -25.32
CA GLU A 370 13.17 -5.82 -26.00
C GLU A 370 11.99 -5.58 -25.04
N SER A 371 12.28 -5.27 -23.79
CA SER A 371 11.27 -5.02 -22.75
C SER A 371 11.66 -3.84 -21.88
N ILE A 372 10.69 -3.26 -21.20
CA ILE A 372 10.90 -2.15 -20.26
C ILE A 372 10.71 -2.63 -18.81
N SER A 373 11.40 -1.97 -17.87
CA SER A 373 11.30 -2.31 -16.46
C SER A 373 9.89 -2.03 -15.92
N GLY A 374 9.29 -2.99 -15.22
CA GLY A 374 8.02 -2.87 -14.53
C GLY A 374 8.16 -2.66 -13.03
N GLY A 375 9.38 -2.39 -12.51
CA GLY A 375 9.64 -2.23 -11.08
C GLY A 375 9.79 -3.57 -10.35
N ALA A 376 10.02 -3.48 -9.05
CA ALA A 376 10.20 -4.64 -8.17
C ALA A 376 9.66 -4.37 -6.77
N THR A 377 9.25 -5.44 -6.07
CA THR A 377 8.86 -5.42 -4.66
C THR A 377 9.38 -6.66 -3.95
N THR A 378 9.55 -6.59 -2.63
CA THR A 378 9.98 -7.76 -1.85
C THR A 378 8.75 -8.51 -1.37
N GLY A 379 8.52 -9.72 -1.87
CA GLY A 379 7.52 -10.64 -1.35
C GLY A 379 8.08 -11.52 -0.24
N TYR A 380 7.19 -12.18 0.50
CA TYR A 380 7.53 -13.10 1.60
C TYR A 380 6.76 -14.40 1.44
N ASP A 381 7.43 -15.52 1.66
CA ASP A 381 6.79 -16.84 1.72
C ASP A 381 6.10 -17.07 3.08
N ILE A 382 5.52 -18.24 3.28
CA ILE A 382 4.84 -18.62 4.53
C ILE A 382 5.78 -18.65 5.75
N SER A 383 7.08 -18.81 5.51
CA SER A 383 8.11 -18.80 6.57
C SER A 383 8.66 -17.40 6.84
N GLY A 384 8.29 -16.41 6.03
CA GLY A 384 8.81 -15.05 6.09
C GLY A 384 10.12 -14.85 5.34
N SER A 385 10.52 -15.81 4.48
CA SER A 385 11.71 -15.66 3.65
C SER A 385 11.47 -14.62 2.57
N PRO A 386 12.33 -13.60 2.43
CA PRO A 386 12.15 -12.55 1.45
C PRO A 386 12.55 -13.04 0.05
N VAL A 387 11.78 -12.63 -0.95
CA VAL A 387 12.09 -12.84 -2.38
C VAL A 387 11.78 -11.59 -3.18
N SER A 388 12.66 -11.24 -4.14
CA SER A 388 12.45 -10.09 -5.01
C SER A 388 11.52 -10.46 -6.17
N ILE A 389 10.33 -9.90 -6.19
CA ILE A 389 9.38 -10.03 -7.31
C ILE A 389 9.68 -8.88 -8.27
N GLN A 390 10.35 -9.17 -9.37
CA GLN A 390 10.66 -8.19 -10.41
C GLN A 390 9.70 -8.35 -11.57
N PHE A 391 9.21 -7.25 -12.12
CA PHE A 391 8.32 -7.20 -13.26
C PHE A 391 8.99 -6.53 -14.45
N ARG A 392 8.62 -7.00 -15.66
CA ARG A 392 8.96 -6.35 -16.93
C ARG A 392 7.77 -6.36 -17.85
N TRP A 393 7.64 -5.32 -18.64
CA TRP A 393 6.62 -5.18 -19.66
C TRP A 393 7.21 -5.30 -21.05
N SER A 394 6.56 -6.06 -21.90
CA SER A 394 6.95 -6.20 -23.31
C SER A 394 5.76 -5.86 -24.19
N LYS A 395 5.98 -5.01 -25.19
CA LYS A 395 4.95 -4.66 -26.16
C LYS A 395 4.88 -5.76 -27.20
N MET A 396 3.68 -6.32 -27.40
CA MET A 396 3.47 -7.50 -28.28
C MET A 396 2.83 -7.12 -29.60
N ASP A 397 2.10 -6.00 -29.66
CA ASP A 397 1.48 -5.45 -30.85
C ASP A 397 1.40 -3.93 -30.72
N SER A 398 1.35 -3.22 -31.84
CA SER A 398 1.33 -1.75 -31.88
C SER A 398 0.38 -1.23 -32.93
N SER A 399 -0.41 -0.25 -32.54
CA SER A 399 -1.27 0.51 -33.46
C SER A 399 -0.48 1.25 -34.54
N THR A 400 0.84 1.44 -34.39
CA THR A 400 1.72 2.04 -35.39
C THR A 400 1.87 1.17 -36.64
N LEU A 401 1.59 -0.14 -36.55
CA LEU A 401 1.63 -1.06 -37.68
C LEU A 401 0.45 -0.94 -38.65
N GLY A 402 -0.56 -0.14 -38.31
CA GLY A 402 -1.67 0.18 -39.19
C GLY A 402 -2.99 -0.52 -38.83
N PRO A 403 -3.95 -0.55 -39.77
CA PRO A 403 -5.28 -1.10 -39.49
C PRO A 403 -5.25 -2.57 -39.10
N GLY A 404 -5.94 -2.94 -38.04
CA GLY A 404 -6.02 -4.30 -37.50
C GLY A 404 -5.06 -4.56 -36.34
N HIS A 405 -4.11 -3.67 -36.09
CA HIS A 405 -3.20 -3.73 -34.95
C HIS A 405 -3.68 -2.89 -33.79
N THR A 406 -3.38 -3.33 -32.58
CA THR A 406 -3.74 -2.65 -31.33
C THR A 406 -2.54 -2.62 -30.39
N ASP A 407 -2.50 -1.62 -29.52
CA ASP A 407 -1.45 -1.59 -28.48
C ASP A 407 -1.69 -2.69 -27.46
N LYS A 408 -0.89 -3.75 -27.53
CA LYS A 408 -0.99 -4.93 -26.68
C LYS A 408 0.32 -5.16 -25.93
N TRP A 409 0.21 -5.42 -24.65
CA TRP A 409 1.34 -5.65 -23.75
C TRP A 409 1.21 -6.97 -23.02
N ASN A 410 2.34 -7.59 -22.71
CA ASN A 410 2.44 -8.69 -21.76
C ASN A 410 3.30 -8.30 -20.57
N LEU A 411 2.87 -8.74 -19.38
CA LEU A 411 3.60 -8.61 -18.14
C LEU A 411 4.35 -9.91 -17.85
N PHE A 412 5.59 -9.77 -17.40
CA PHE A 412 6.45 -10.89 -17.01
C PHE A 412 6.95 -10.67 -15.58
N TYR A 413 7.13 -11.75 -14.85
CA TYR A 413 7.85 -11.74 -13.59
C TYR A 413 9.09 -12.64 -13.68
N GLN A 414 10.15 -12.25 -12.98
CA GLN A 414 11.41 -12.98 -12.98
C GLN A 414 11.29 -14.22 -12.09
N THR A 415 11.59 -15.38 -12.62
CA THR A 415 11.61 -16.65 -11.90
C THR A 415 13.00 -16.98 -11.37
N ASP A 416 14.04 -16.76 -12.17
CA ASP A 416 15.43 -16.99 -11.75
C ASP A 416 16.37 -15.99 -12.44
N PRO A 417 17.01 -15.07 -11.68
CA PRO A 417 17.97 -14.12 -12.24
C PRO A 417 19.27 -14.79 -12.73
N ASN A 418 19.55 -16.02 -12.30
CA ASN A 418 20.73 -16.79 -12.66
C ASN A 418 20.44 -17.92 -13.65
N ALA A 419 19.24 -17.95 -14.26
CA ALA A 419 18.87 -18.97 -15.22
C ALA A 419 19.84 -18.99 -16.41
N THR A 420 20.23 -20.18 -16.85
CA THR A 420 21.09 -20.42 -18.01
C THR A 420 20.50 -21.49 -18.91
N GLY A 421 20.87 -21.47 -20.20
CA GLY A 421 20.39 -22.45 -21.17
C GLY A 421 18.87 -22.47 -21.26
N SER A 422 18.25 -23.62 -21.10
CA SER A 422 16.80 -23.83 -21.19
C SER A 422 16.03 -23.60 -19.88
N ALA A 423 16.72 -23.22 -18.79
CA ALA A 423 16.06 -22.88 -17.52
C ALA A 423 15.23 -21.60 -17.69
N THR A 424 14.06 -21.54 -17.07
CA THR A 424 13.18 -20.37 -17.19
C THR A 424 13.72 -19.19 -16.38
N ALA A 425 13.96 -18.06 -17.05
CA ALA A 425 14.40 -16.80 -16.45
C ALA A 425 13.21 -15.89 -16.11
N TRP A 426 12.22 -15.81 -17.04
CA TRP A 426 11.02 -14.98 -16.86
C TRP A 426 9.78 -15.76 -17.27
N GLN A 427 8.69 -15.50 -16.56
CA GLN A 427 7.39 -16.11 -16.80
C GLN A 427 6.37 -15.02 -17.14
N ASN A 428 5.64 -15.22 -18.25
CA ASN A 428 4.49 -14.40 -18.60
C ASN A 428 3.34 -14.67 -17.61
N VAL A 429 2.64 -13.62 -17.20
CA VAL A 429 1.50 -13.74 -16.26
C VAL A 429 0.25 -14.36 -16.91
N GLY A 430 0.28 -14.66 -18.21
CA GLY A 430 -0.79 -15.34 -18.93
C GLY A 430 -1.97 -14.44 -19.32
N THR A 431 -1.77 -13.12 -19.33
CA THR A 431 -2.81 -12.16 -19.68
C THR A 431 -2.29 -11.13 -20.69
N ASP A 432 -3.07 -10.91 -21.74
CA ASP A 432 -2.85 -9.84 -22.69
C ASP A 432 -3.51 -8.55 -22.19
N PHE A 433 -2.75 -7.46 -22.13
CA PHE A 433 -3.21 -6.14 -21.75
C PHE A 433 -3.34 -5.29 -23.01
N THR A 434 -4.57 -5.09 -23.49
CA THR A 434 -4.84 -4.30 -24.70
C THR A 434 -5.31 -2.91 -24.31
N PHE A 435 -4.74 -1.89 -24.97
CA PHE A 435 -5.07 -0.50 -24.71
C PHE A 435 -5.78 0.11 -25.93
N SER A 436 -6.77 0.94 -25.66
CA SER A 436 -7.45 1.74 -26.68
C SER A 436 -6.57 2.90 -27.15
N ALA A 437 -6.95 3.53 -28.25
CA ALA A 437 -6.27 4.75 -28.73
C ALA A 437 -6.25 5.92 -27.73
N SER A 438 -7.13 5.88 -26.71
CA SER A 438 -7.14 6.85 -25.60
C SER A 438 -6.25 6.43 -24.43
N GLY A 439 -5.42 5.38 -24.58
CA GLY A 439 -4.50 4.89 -23.54
C GLY A 439 -5.18 4.17 -22.38
N GLN A 440 -6.45 3.80 -22.51
CA GLN A 440 -7.19 3.07 -21.48
C GLN A 440 -7.18 1.57 -21.74
N LEU A 441 -7.04 0.77 -20.69
CA LEU A 441 -7.07 -0.69 -20.76
C LEU A 441 -8.46 -1.19 -21.17
N THR A 442 -8.54 -1.99 -22.24
CA THR A 442 -9.79 -2.48 -22.83
C THR A 442 -9.64 -3.93 -23.34
N PRO A 443 -10.36 -4.92 -22.76
CA PRO A 443 -11.26 -4.80 -21.62
C PRO A 443 -10.51 -4.47 -20.31
N PRO A 444 -11.18 -3.89 -19.31
CA PRO A 444 -10.56 -3.62 -18.01
C PRO A 444 -10.10 -4.91 -17.32
N VAL A 445 -8.84 -4.96 -16.87
CA VAL A 445 -8.27 -6.02 -16.05
C VAL A 445 -7.97 -5.44 -14.68
N ALA A 446 -8.80 -5.76 -13.69
CA ALA A 446 -8.64 -5.23 -12.33
C ALA A 446 -7.51 -5.93 -11.56
N SER A 447 -7.30 -7.22 -11.81
CA SER A 447 -6.25 -8.03 -11.16
C SER A 447 -5.94 -9.27 -11.95
N ILE A 448 -4.78 -9.86 -11.67
CA ILE A 448 -4.37 -11.19 -12.12
C ILE A 448 -3.88 -12.00 -10.92
N THR A 449 -3.89 -13.32 -11.02
CA THR A 449 -3.34 -14.18 -9.96
C THR A 449 -2.15 -14.97 -10.48
N LEU A 450 -1.00 -14.80 -9.84
CA LEU A 450 0.16 -15.65 -10.00
C LEU A 450 -0.07 -16.90 -9.15
N THR A 451 -0.24 -18.04 -9.78
CA THR A 451 -0.50 -19.30 -9.09
C THR A 451 0.80 -19.91 -8.60
N ALA A 452 1.01 -19.90 -7.29
CA ALA A 452 2.18 -20.47 -6.60
C ALA A 452 3.52 -20.16 -7.33
N PRO A 453 3.85 -18.89 -7.59
CA PRO A 453 5.06 -18.54 -8.33
C PRO A 453 6.29 -18.97 -7.54
N THR A 454 7.24 -19.63 -8.23
CA THR A 454 8.55 -19.98 -7.68
C THR A 454 9.57 -18.98 -8.21
N ILE A 455 10.22 -18.25 -7.29
CA ILE A 455 11.20 -17.20 -7.62
C ILE A 455 12.49 -17.49 -6.85
N SER A 456 13.59 -17.63 -7.55
CA SER A 456 14.90 -17.99 -6.97
C SER A 456 14.84 -19.23 -6.05
N GLY A 457 14.01 -20.22 -6.41
CA GLY A 457 13.83 -21.44 -5.63
C GLY A 457 12.86 -21.36 -4.45
N ILE A 458 12.33 -20.16 -4.12
CA ILE A 458 11.32 -19.94 -3.09
C ILE A 458 9.94 -19.92 -3.74
N THR A 459 9.04 -20.78 -3.28
CA THR A 459 7.66 -20.82 -3.75
C THR A 459 6.77 -19.98 -2.84
N LEU A 460 6.16 -18.95 -3.40
CA LEU A 460 5.13 -18.16 -2.75
C LEU A 460 3.77 -18.90 -2.83
N GLY A 461 2.82 -18.50 -1.99
CA GLY A 461 1.41 -18.84 -2.20
C GLY A 461 0.84 -18.20 -3.47
N ASN A 462 -0.46 -18.29 -3.68
CA ASN A 462 -1.09 -17.52 -4.74
C ASN A 462 -0.95 -16.03 -4.44
N VAL A 463 -0.43 -15.27 -5.41
CA VAL A 463 -0.23 -13.82 -5.28
C VAL A 463 -1.12 -13.11 -6.28
N THR A 464 -2.04 -12.30 -5.79
CA THR A 464 -2.91 -11.45 -6.62
C THR A 464 -2.22 -10.12 -6.90
N VAL A 465 -1.92 -9.85 -8.17
CA VAL A 465 -1.46 -8.51 -8.60
C VAL A 465 -2.69 -7.66 -8.91
N ASN A 466 -2.93 -6.66 -8.08
CA ASN A 466 -4.11 -5.80 -8.12
C ASN A 466 -3.79 -4.48 -8.80
N PHE A 467 -4.34 -4.27 -9.99
CA PHE A 467 -4.20 -3.03 -10.75
C PHE A 467 -5.29 -2.00 -10.39
N GLY A 468 -6.42 -2.45 -9.83
CA GLY A 468 -7.61 -1.61 -9.71
C GLY A 468 -8.26 -1.31 -11.06
N VAL A 469 -9.33 -0.53 -11.04
CA VAL A 469 -10.17 -0.29 -12.25
C VAL A 469 -9.46 0.57 -13.30
N SER A 470 -8.52 1.44 -12.89
CA SER A 470 -7.81 2.39 -13.76
C SER A 470 -6.32 2.50 -13.43
N GLY A 471 -5.74 1.47 -12.84
CA GLY A 471 -4.35 1.51 -12.37
C GLY A 471 -3.31 1.26 -13.46
N LEU A 472 -3.73 0.76 -14.63
CA LEU A 472 -2.88 0.62 -15.79
C LEU A 472 -3.35 1.54 -16.91
N THR A 473 -2.44 2.30 -17.47
CA THR A 473 -2.67 3.20 -18.61
C THR A 473 -1.52 3.08 -19.61
N SER A 474 -1.73 3.52 -20.85
CA SER A 474 -0.69 3.57 -21.88
C SER A 474 -0.71 4.93 -22.55
N PHE A 475 -0.16 5.94 -21.84
CA PHE A 475 0.02 7.29 -22.38
C PHE A 475 1.45 7.49 -22.86
N ALA A 476 1.65 8.53 -23.69
CA ALA A 476 2.97 8.90 -24.17
C ALA A 476 3.92 9.23 -22.99
N ASP A 477 5.12 8.69 -23.03
CA ASP A 477 6.22 8.99 -22.13
C ASP A 477 7.44 9.38 -22.94
N ALA A 478 8.09 10.49 -22.59
CA ALA A 478 9.22 11.01 -23.35
C ALA A 478 10.47 10.10 -23.30
N ASN A 479 10.59 9.28 -22.26
CA ASN A 479 11.72 8.36 -22.06
C ASN A 479 11.39 6.95 -22.54
N GLY A 480 10.16 6.69 -22.99
CA GLY A 480 9.71 5.39 -23.45
C GLY A 480 9.72 4.28 -22.40
N ASN A 481 9.65 4.63 -21.13
CA ASN A 481 9.69 3.70 -20.00
C ASN A 481 8.30 3.50 -19.38
N ALA A 482 8.14 2.44 -18.57
CA ALA A 482 7.01 2.35 -17.68
C ALA A 482 7.22 3.25 -16.45
N GLN A 483 6.26 4.12 -16.17
CA GLN A 483 6.20 4.90 -14.93
C GLN A 483 5.39 4.12 -13.89
N VAL A 484 6.09 3.46 -12.96
CA VAL A 484 5.46 2.74 -11.86
C VAL A 484 5.15 3.75 -10.75
N ASN A 485 3.87 4.06 -10.60
CA ASN A 485 3.39 5.05 -9.62
C ASN A 485 3.21 4.47 -8.23
N ASP A 486 2.89 3.17 -8.16
CA ASP A 486 2.67 2.46 -6.90
C ASP A 486 2.96 0.97 -7.09
N ILE A 487 3.82 0.45 -6.23
CA ILE A 487 4.10 -0.98 -6.12
C ILE A 487 4.39 -1.30 -4.66
N HIS A 488 3.46 -1.99 -4.01
CA HIS A 488 3.63 -2.47 -2.65
C HIS A 488 2.89 -3.78 -2.44
N GLN A 489 3.22 -4.47 -1.37
CA GLN A 489 2.66 -5.79 -1.03
C GLN A 489 2.27 -5.83 0.45
N ASP A 490 1.50 -6.85 0.85
CA ASP A 490 0.87 -6.99 2.16
C ASP A 490 1.63 -7.88 3.15
N GLY A 491 2.63 -8.63 2.71
CA GLY A 491 3.39 -9.56 3.54
C GLY A 491 4.47 -8.89 4.39
N PHE A 492 4.95 -9.60 5.39
CA PHE A 492 6.10 -9.18 6.21
C PHE A 492 6.79 -10.40 6.88
N PRO A 493 8.09 -10.31 7.20
CA PRO A 493 8.78 -11.37 7.92
C PRO A 493 8.36 -11.40 9.38
N ALA A 494 8.67 -12.48 10.09
CA ALA A 494 8.51 -12.56 11.53
C ALA A 494 9.29 -11.43 12.23
N GLY A 495 8.73 -10.91 13.32
CA GLY A 495 9.33 -9.82 14.09
C GLY A 495 9.19 -10.02 15.59
N SER A 496 10.21 -9.63 16.38
CA SER A 496 10.13 -9.57 17.83
C SER A 496 9.61 -8.20 18.28
N LEU A 497 8.80 -8.18 19.34
CA LEU A 497 8.36 -6.93 19.97
C LEU A 497 9.57 -6.18 20.54
N GLN A 498 9.77 -4.95 20.10
CA GLN A 498 10.88 -4.09 20.58
C GLN A 498 10.41 -3.08 21.63
N THR A 499 9.33 -2.37 21.35
CA THR A 499 8.79 -1.36 22.25
C THR A 499 7.27 -1.33 22.19
N VAL A 500 6.67 -0.81 23.26
CA VAL A 500 5.23 -0.57 23.36
C VAL A 500 5.01 0.93 23.51
N ALA A 501 4.02 1.46 22.83
CA ALA A 501 3.59 2.86 22.91
C ALA A 501 2.08 2.95 23.06
N ILE A 502 1.61 4.07 23.65
CA ILE A 502 0.18 4.36 23.78
C ILE A 502 -0.19 5.43 22.75
N GLY A 503 -1.16 5.14 21.91
CA GLY A 503 -1.72 6.11 20.96
C GLY A 503 -2.81 6.99 21.58
N ASP A 504 -3.10 8.13 20.96
CA ASP A 504 -4.10 9.11 21.44
C ASP A 504 -5.54 8.58 21.49
N ASN A 505 -5.81 7.44 20.85
CA ASN A 505 -7.10 6.76 20.91
C ASN A 505 -7.16 5.68 22.00
N GLY A 506 -6.13 5.60 22.86
CA GLY A 506 -6.01 4.60 23.92
C GLY A 506 -5.67 3.20 23.41
N ARG A 507 -5.16 3.07 22.18
CA ARG A 507 -4.62 1.82 21.68
C ARG A 507 -3.18 1.63 22.13
N VAL A 508 -2.88 0.42 22.57
CA VAL A 508 -1.53 -0.02 22.89
C VAL A 508 -0.91 -0.56 21.61
N VAL A 509 0.09 0.14 21.09
CA VAL A 509 0.76 -0.19 19.83
C VAL A 509 2.09 -0.85 20.12
N GLY A 510 2.31 -2.04 19.60
CA GLY A 510 3.59 -2.73 19.62
C GLY A 510 4.41 -2.40 18.38
N ASN A 511 5.65 -1.96 18.56
CA ASN A 511 6.60 -1.75 17.48
C ASN A 511 7.51 -2.97 17.39
N TYR A 512 7.53 -3.61 16.20
CA TYR A 512 8.25 -4.85 15.97
C TYR A 512 9.54 -4.64 15.16
N SER A 513 10.48 -5.57 15.31
CA SER A 513 11.79 -5.53 14.63
C SER A 513 11.70 -5.56 13.11
N ASN A 514 10.58 -6.00 12.57
CA ASN A 514 10.27 -6.00 11.12
C ASN A 514 9.68 -4.66 10.63
N GLY A 515 9.68 -3.62 11.49
CA GLY A 515 9.14 -2.28 11.17
C GLY A 515 7.62 -2.19 11.21
N ARG A 516 6.91 -3.24 11.64
CA ARG A 516 5.44 -3.21 11.77
C ARG A 516 5.03 -2.61 13.09
N ASN A 517 3.99 -1.80 13.03
CA ASN A 517 3.29 -1.26 14.20
C ASN A 517 1.92 -1.92 14.24
N ILE A 518 1.64 -2.64 15.34
CA ILE A 518 0.41 -3.43 15.46
C ILE A 518 -0.29 -3.06 16.75
N ASP A 519 -1.59 -2.86 16.66
CA ASP A 519 -2.44 -2.62 17.82
C ASP A 519 -2.56 -3.93 18.62
N LEU A 520 -2.13 -3.91 19.89
CA LEU A 520 -2.08 -5.09 20.76
C LEU A 520 -3.25 -5.14 21.74
N ALA A 521 -3.71 -3.97 22.19
CA ALA A 521 -4.82 -3.86 23.13
C ALA A 521 -5.50 -2.49 23.02
N GLN A 522 -6.75 -2.43 23.47
CA GLN A 522 -7.51 -1.20 23.68
C GLN A 522 -7.65 -0.94 25.18
N ILE A 523 -7.17 0.19 25.65
CA ILE A 523 -7.36 0.62 27.02
C ILE A 523 -8.80 1.09 27.17
N THR A 524 -9.50 0.57 28.17
CA THR A 524 -10.90 0.89 28.44
C THR A 524 -10.98 1.76 29.68
N LEU A 525 -11.70 2.87 29.58
CA LEU A 525 -11.99 3.73 30.74
C LEU A 525 -13.24 3.26 31.46
N ALA A 526 -13.21 3.38 32.78
CA ALA A 526 -14.35 3.19 33.64
C ALA A 526 -14.90 4.54 34.11
N THR A 527 -16.21 4.74 34.07
CA THR A 527 -16.91 5.89 34.62
C THR A 527 -17.87 5.47 35.73
N PHE A 528 -18.22 6.39 36.63
CA PHE A 528 -19.09 6.15 37.76
C PHE A 528 -20.15 7.24 37.85
N ASN A 529 -21.39 6.88 38.20
CA ASN A 529 -22.43 7.85 38.43
C ASN A 529 -22.11 8.75 39.64
N GLY A 530 -21.48 8.17 40.68
CA GLY A 530 -21.03 8.87 41.87
C GLY A 530 -19.52 8.87 42.05
N ALA A 531 -18.73 9.35 41.04
CA ALA A 531 -17.25 9.28 41.05
C ALA A 531 -16.59 9.92 42.31
N ASN A 532 -17.23 10.92 42.95
CA ASN A 532 -16.72 11.53 44.15
C ASN A 532 -16.96 10.70 45.44
N PHE A 533 -17.73 9.61 45.32
CA PHE A 533 -17.95 8.68 46.43
C PHE A 533 -17.07 7.41 46.35
N LEU A 534 -16.17 7.35 45.37
CA LEU A 534 -15.16 6.31 45.34
C LEU A 534 -14.26 6.40 46.59
N LYS A 535 -13.98 5.24 47.18
CA LYS A 535 -13.06 5.14 48.33
C LYS A 535 -11.63 5.23 47.86
N ARG A 536 -10.85 6.15 48.38
CA ARG A 536 -9.42 6.29 48.10
C ARG A 536 -8.62 5.23 48.81
N ILE A 537 -7.68 4.66 48.09
CA ILE A 537 -6.70 3.70 48.59
C ILE A 537 -5.27 4.18 48.24
N ASP A 538 -4.27 3.49 48.76
CA ASP A 538 -2.87 3.85 48.55
C ASP A 538 -2.47 3.93 47.07
N GLY A 539 -1.51 4.82 46.76
CA GLY A 539 -0.96 4.95 45.43
C GLY A 539 -1.82 5.72 44.41
N GLY A 540 -2.83 6.44 44.87
CA GLY A 540 -3.74 7.24 44.03
C GLY A 540 -4.77 6.39 43.28
N ALA A 541 -5.09 5.23 43.83
CA ALA A 541 -6.14 4.35 43.33
C ALA A 541 -7.44 4.52 44.12
N PHE A 542 -8.52 3.97 43.58
CA PHE A 542 -9.87 4.06 44.12
C PHE A 542 -10.55 2.69 44.09
N GLU A 543 -11.38 2.44 45.11
CA GLU A 543 -12.30 1.29 45.19
C GLU A 543 -13.73 1.75 44.99
N VAL A 544 -14.56 0.88 44.46
CA VAL A 544 -16.01 1.05 44.33
C VAL A 544 -16.68 1.04 45.71
N THR A 545 -17.67 1.85 45.86
CA THR A 545 -18.58 1.87 47.04
C THR A 545 -20.03 1.77 46.60
N ASP A 546 -20.93 1.46 47.52
CA ASP A 546 -22.37 1.43 47.23
C ASP A 546 -22.87 2.79 46.70
N GLN A 547 -22.25 3.90 47.14
CA GLN A 547 -22.63 5.26 46.74
C GLN A 547 -22.02 5.67 45.38
N SER A 548 -20.87 5.10 44.98
CA SER A 548 -20.29 5.38 43.67
C SER A 548 -21.07 4.69 42.54
N GLY A 549 -21.73 3.57 42.85
CA GLY A 549 -22.33 2.68 41.89
C GLY A 549 -21.28 1.81 41.19
N ALA A 550 -21.73 0.88 40.36
CA ALA A 550 -20.85 0.00 39.59
C ALA A 550 -20.10 0.77 38.48
N ALA A 551 -18.93 0.25 38.10
CA ALA A 551 -18.16 0.77 36.97
C ALA A 551 -18.92 0.59 35.63
N ILE A 552 -18.92 1.62 34.81
CA ILE A 552 -19.49 1.63 33.46
C ILE A 552 -18.31 1.75 32.50
N PHE A 553 -18.08 0.68 31.72
CA PHE A 553 -16.96 0.63 30.78
C PHE A 553 -17.32 1.22 29.42
N GLY A 554 -16.31 1.76 28.71
CA GLY A 554 -16.43 2.25 27.34
C GLY A 554 -17.14 3.60 27.18
N LYS A 555 -17.52 4.24 28.28
CA LYS A 555 -17.99 5.63 28.31
C LYS A 555 -16.97 6.47 29.10
N GLY A 556 -16.61 7.62 28.59
CA GLY A 556 -15.66 8.49 29.30
C GLY A 556 -14.99 9.49 28.36
N GLY A 557 -13.95 10.13 28.91
CA GLY A 557 -13.08 11.01 28.15
C GLY A 557 -12.22 10.28 27.11
N THR A 558 -11.27 11.01 26.57
CA THR A 558 -10.28 10.48 25.61
C THR A 558 -8.94 10.24 26.31
N ILE A 559 -8.18 9.25 25.82
CA ILE A 559 -6.83 8.99 26.30
C ILE A 559 -5.86 9.74 25.38
N THR A 560 -4.94 10.48 25.99
CA THR A 560 -3.81 11.13 25.31
C THR A 560 -2.54 10.37 25.67
N GLY A 561 -1.85 9.85 24.66
CA GLY A 561 -0.56 9.16 24.83
C GLY A 561 0.58 10.14 25.09
N SER A 562 1.69 9.63 25.61
CA SER A 562 2.89 10.43 25.95
C SER A 562 2.57 11.67 26.81
N ALA A 563 1.64 11.54 27.76
CA ALA A 563 1.18 12.61 28.62
C ALA A 563 0.93 12.12 30.05
N LEU A 564 0.98 13.01 31.02
CA LEU A 564 0.63 12.74 32.41
C LEU A 564 -0.31 13.80 32.94
N GLU A 565 -1.28 13.37 33.75
CA GLU A 565 -2.13 14.29 34.53
C GLU A 565 -1.41 14.70 35.81
N GLY A 566 -1.26 16.00 36.06
CA GLY A 566 -0.73 16.54 37.28
C GLY A 566 -1.73 16.47 38.45
N SER A 567 -1.31 16.93 39.61
CA SER A 567 -2.22 17.17 40.74
C SER A 567 -3.24 18.24 40.38
N ASN A 568 -4.51 18.08 40.81
CA ASN A 568 -5.51 19.17 40.78
C ASN A 568 -5.43 20.12 41.97
N SER A 569 -4.39 20.01 42.81
CA SER A 569 -4.11 20.90 43.94
C SER A 569 -3.20 22.05 43.50
N ASP A 570 -3.71 23.28 43.50
CA ASP A 570 -2.90 24.47 43.27
C ASP A 570 -2.30 24.94 44.61
N ILE A 571 -0.97 25.06 44.64
CA ILE A 571 -0.22 25.46 45.82
C ILE A 571 -0.64 26.85 46.30
N ALA A 572 -0.86 27.82 45.40
CA ALA A 572 -1.20 29.20 45.76
C ALA A 572 -2.60 29.27 46.38
N ASP A 573 -3.56 28.55 45.81
CA ASP A 573 -4.92 28.43 46.34
C ASP A 573 -4.92 27.76 47.72
N GLU A 574 -4.19 26.68 47.89
CA GLU A 574 -4.12 25.96 49.17
C GLU A 574 -3.39 26.79 50.25
N PHE A 575 -2.35 27.56 49.91
CA PHE A 575 -1.74 28.51 50.86
C PHE A 575 -2.71 29.61 51.27
N THR A 576 -3.50 30.13 50.34
CA THR A 576 -4.54 31.14 50.67
C THR A 576 -5.56 30.55 51.64
N LYS A 577 -6.06 29.34 51.39
CA LYS A 577 -6.97 28.61 52.29
C LYS A 577 -6.31 28.36 53.65
N LEU A 578 -5.03 28.00 53.68
CA LEU A 578 -4.27 27.77 54.91
C LEU A 578 -4.24 29.02 55.79
N ILE A 579 -3.93 30.21 55.21
CA ILE A 579 -3.89 31.48 55.93
C ILE A 579 -5.26 31.80 56.50
N VAL A 580 -6.34 31.69 55.72
CA VAL A 580 -7.71 31.95 56.17
C VAL A 580 -8.12 31.00 57.30
N THR A 581 -7.80 29.71 57.15
CA THR A 581 -8.10 28.68 58.15
C THR A 581 -7.33 28.90 59.45
N GLN A 582 -6.04 29.31 59.37
CA GLN A 582 -5.22 29.67 60.53
C GLN A 582 -5.80 30.91 61.27
N GLN A 583 -6.26 31.92 60.52
CA GLN A 583 -6.90 33.09 61.11
C GLN A 583 -8.21 32.72 61.85
N ALA A 584 -9.03 31.85 61.19
CA ALA A 584 -10.28 31.37 61.80
C ALA A 584 -10.02 30.51 63.07
N TYR A 585 -8.96 29.68 63.03
CA TYR A 585 -8.50 28.91 64.17
C TYR A 585 -8.08 29.83 65.36
N SER A 586 -7.25 30.84 65.05
CA SER A 586 -6.80 31.83 66.04
C SER A 586 -7.98 32.61 66.62
N ALA A 587 -8.97 33.00 65.80
CA ALA A 587 -10.19 33.68 66.29
C ALA A 587 -10.99 32.81 67.26
N ASN A 588 -11.21 31.54 66.97
CA ASN A 588 -11.90 30.60 67.86
C ASN A 588 -11.10 30.37 69.15
N THR A 589 -9.77 30.33 69.12
CA THR A 589 -8.92 30.24 70.32
C THR A 589 -9.11 31.49 71.21
N LYS A 590 -9.19 32.66 70.57
CA LYS A 590 -9.41 33.92 71.28
C LYS A 590 -10.77 33.98 72.00
N VAL A 591 -11.82 33.43 71.35
CA VAL A 591 -13.16 33.32 71.96
C VAL A 591 -13.10 32.40 73.20
N ILE A 592 -12.39 31.28 73.16
CA ILE A 592 -12.23 30.36 74.29
C ILE A 592 -11.49 31.05 75.45
N THR A 593 -10.37 31.73 75.15
CA THR A 593 -9.62 32.46 76.21
C THR A 593 -10.42 33.53 76.83
N THR A 594 -11.18 34.32 76.04
CA THR A 594 -12.07 35.35 76.56
C THR A 594 -13.22 34.75 77.37
N ALA A 595 -13.87 33.70 76.91
CA ALA A 595 -14.93 33.01 77.64
C ALA A 595 -14.40 32.38 78.95
N ASN A 596 -13.18 31.86 78.98
CA ASN A 596 -12.56 31.38 80.22
C ASN A 596 -12.26 32.51 81.21
N GLN A 597 -11.74 33.63 80.69
CA GLN A 597 -11.59 34.85 81.56
C GLN A 597 -12.89 35.28 82.11
N MET A 598 -13.97 35.43 81.36
CA MET A 598 -15.30 35.76 81.81
C MET A 598 -15.84 34.79 82.87
N ALA A 599 -15.58 33.48 82.70
CA ALA A 599 -15.96 32.48 83.69
C ALA A 599 -15.17 32.64 85.01
N GLN A 600 -13.85 32.94 84.90
CA GLN A 600 -13.02 33.24 86.06
C GLN A 600 -13.47 34.53 86.81
N ASP A 601 -13.77 35.58 86.01
CA ASP A 601 -14.27 36.84 86.60
C ASP A 601 -15.61 36.61 87.30
N LEU A 602 -16.52 35.81 86.72
CA LEU A 602 -17.78 35.47 87.38
C LEU A 602 -17.56 34.69 88.67
N LEU A 603 -16.61 33.77 88.74
CA LEU A 603 -16.24 33.01 89.91
C LEU A 603 -15.63 33.95 91.00
N ASN A 604 -14.84 34.94 90.59
CA ASN A 604 -14.25 35.92 91.48
C ASN A 604 -15.30 36.91 92.06
N VAL A 605 -16.35 37.19 91.29
CA VAL A 605 -17.47 38.04 91.78
C VAL A 605 -18.40 37.30 92.75
N LEU A 606 -18.44 35.95 92.67
CA LEU A 606 -19.24 35.10 93.55
C LEU A 606 -18.53 34.74 94.88
N ARG A 607 -17.27 35.13 95.01
CA ARG A 607 -16.48 34.99 96.23
C ARG A 607 -16.54 36.29 97.04
#